data_7086cd95918cf3fa911868705d257950
#
_entry.id   7086cd95918cf3fa911868705d257950
#
_cell.length_a   1.000
_cell.length_b   1.000
_cell.length_c   1.000
_cell.angle_alpha   90.00
_cell.angle_beta   90.00
_cell.angle_gamma   90.00
#
_symmetry.space_group_name_H-M   'P 1'
#
loop_
_entity.id
_entity.type
_entity.pdbx_description
1 polymer ?
#
loop_
_entity_poly.entity_id
_entity_poly.type
_entity_poly.pdbx_seq_one_letter_code
_entity_poly.pdbx_strand_id
1 'polypeptide(L)'
;AIAAGKHVLVEKPLALDPKEAAEIFVAAKAKGVLAMEAMWTRYLPHYDVLRQLLESNTLGNIDILTAHMAQANLEIPRLWKKGHGDPFFDMGIYPVSFAQTFLGNPTSITAQAIMHGNGIEEEVSVQLGYESGARAYIVLSARAAVPGIASVGGDKAKITVGPEFFIPAT
;
A
#
# COMPACT_ATOMS: atom_id res chain seq x y z
N ALA A 1 -6.90 16.55 18.59
CA ALA A 1 -7.55 15.41 19.24
C ALA A 1 -6.60 14.77 20.27
N ILE A 2 -5.38 14.35 19.89
CA ILE A 2 -4.41 13.67 20.77
C ILE A 2 -4.08 14.52 22.02
N ALA A 3 -3.79 15.81 21.84
CA ALA A 3 -3.49 16.72 22.96
C ALA A 3 -4.63 16.79 23.99
N ALA A 4 -5.88 16.57 23.54
CA ALA A 4 -7.08 16.50 24.37
C ALA A 4 -7.37 15.10 24.93
N GLY A 5 -6.41 14.15 24.83
CA GLY A 5 -6.56 12.80 25.36
C GLY A 5 -7.54 11.91 24.58
N LYS A 6 -7.76 12.18 23.28
CA LYS A 6 -8.66 11.39 22.45
C LYS A 6 -7.90 10.40 21.59
N HIS A 7 -8.41 9.17 21.47
CA HIS A 7 -7.97 8.23 20.43
C HIS A 7 -8.28 8.82 19.05
N VAL A 8 -7.46 8.49 18.05
CA VAL A 8 -7.64 8.99 16.69
C VAL A 8 -7.55 7.85 15.68
N LEU A 9 -8.47 7.87 14.72
CA LEU A 9 -8.42 7.11 13.49
C LEU A 9 -8.31 8.11 12.35
N VAL A 10 -7.23 8.05 11.59
CA VAL A 10 -6.88 9.03 10.56
C VAL A 10 -7.02 8.38 9.19
N GLU A 11 -7.68 9.04 8.26
CA GLU A 11 -7.80 8.56 6.87
C GLU A 11 -6.43 8.34 6.23
N LYS A 12 -6.40 7.35 5.33
CA LYS A 12 -5.22 7.07 4.52
C LYS A 12 -5.06 8.12 3.39
N PRO A 13 -3.84 8.48 3.04
CA PRO A 13 -2.60 8.18 3.75
C PRO A 13 -2.51 8.96 5.06
N LEU A 14 -1.91 8.36 6.08
CA LEU A 14 -1.81 8.95 7.43
C LEU A 14 -1.20 10.36 7.44
N ALA A 15 -0.19 10.57 6.60
CA ALA A 15 0.49 11.85 6.38
C ALA A 15 1.20 11.83 5.02
N LEU A 16 1.62 12.98 4.53
CA LEU A 16 2.38 13.11 3.29
C LEU A 16 3.89 13.06 3.52
N ASP A 17 4.33 13.19 4.78
CA ASP A 17 5.73 13.10 5.19
C ASP A 17 5.87 12.05 6.30
N PRO A 18 6.87 11.14 6.23
CA PRO A 18 7.09 10.12 7.26
C PRO A 18 7.44 10.71 8.63
N LYS A 19 7.99 11.93 8.72
CA LYS A 19 8.23 12.60 10.00
C LYS A 19 6.93 13.02 10.66
N GLU A 20 5.99 13.58 9.89
CA GLU A 20 4.65 13.93 10.40
C GLU A 20 3.91 12.67 10.89
N ALA A 21 4.00 11.56 10.16
CA ALA A 21 3.44 10.28 10.59
C ALA A 21 4.06 9.81 11.93
N ALA A 22 5.38 9.91 12.06
CA ALA A 22 6.07 9.55 13.29
C ALA A 22 5.66 10.44 14.48
N GLU A 23 5.51 11.74 14.26
CA GLU A 23 5.08 12.70 15.29
C GLU A 23 3.68 12.36 15.83
N ILE A 24 2.76 11.90 14.99
CA ILE A 24 1.41 11.45 15.41
C ILE A 24 1.52 10.31 16.41
N PHE A 25 2.34 9.28 16.12
CA PHE A 25 2.51 8.13 17.00
C PHE A 25 3.26 8.49 18.28
N VAL A 26 4.28 9.34 18.20
CA VAL A 26 5.00 9.85 19.39
C VAL A 26 4.05 10.60 20.32
N ALA A 27 3.24 11.52 19.77
CA ALA A 27 2.28 12.29 20.55
C ALA A 27 1.20 11.39 21.18
N ALA A 28 0.68 10.42 20.44
CA ALA A 28 -0.30 9.47 20.95
C ALA A 28 0.25 8.63 22.10
N LYS A 29 1.47 8.08 21.94
CA LYS A 29 2.17 7.32 22.99
C LYS A 29 2.39 8.17 24.24
N ALA A 30 2.83 9.41 24.09
CA ALA A 30 3.07 10.33 25.23
C ALA A 30 1.78 10.66 26.00
N LYS A 31 0.63 10.63 25.32
CA LYS A 31 -0.70 10.88 25.95
C LYS A 31 -1.43 9.58 26.37
N GLY A 32 -0.85 8.41 26.15
CA GLY A 32 -1.50 7.13 26.48
C GLY A 32 -2.78 6.87 25.66
N VAL A 33 -2.86 7.40 24.42
CA VAL A 33 -4.01 7.21 23.54
C VAL A 33 -3.62 6.42 22.29
N LEU A 34 -4.61 5.85 21.59
CA LEU A 34 -4.41 5.14 20.32
C LEU A 34 -4.40 6.14 19.16
N ALA A 35 -3.46 5.93 18.24
CA ALA A 35 -3.49 6.51 16.91
C ALA A 35 -3.40 5.38 15.88
N MET A 36 -4.26 5.41 14.88
CA MET A 36 -4.35 4.38 13.86
C MET A 36 -4.64 5.00 12.51
N GLU A 37 -3.99 4.50 11.47
CA GLU A 37 -4.33 4.81 10.09
C GLU A 37 -5.54 3.98 9.66
N ALA A 38 -6.49 4.61 8.96
CA ALA A 38 -7.68 3.97 8.43
C ALA A 38 -7.36 3.17 7.15
N MET A 39 -6.38 2.27 7.22
CA MET A 39 -6.03 1.35 6.13
C MET A 39 -7.00 0.17 6.13
N TRP A 40 -8.24 0.44 5.74
CA TRP A 40 -9.41 -0.42 5.85
C TRP A 40 -9.27 -1.79 5.17
N THR A 41 -8.48 -1.89 4.09
CA THR A 41 -8.22 -3.14 3.38
C THR A 41 -7.62 -4.22 4.26
N ARG A 42 -6.82 -3.84 5.27
CA ARG A 42 -6.21 -4.78 6.22
C ARG A 42 -7.22 -5.50 7.12
N TYR A 43 -8.47 -5.02 7.15
CA TYR A 43 -9.56 -5.54 7.97
C TYR A 43 -10.64 -6.26 7.14
N LEU A 44 -10.40 -6.45 5.85
CA LEU A 44 -11.29 -7.22 5.00
C LEU A 44 -11.16 -8.72 5.27
N PRO A 45 -12.26 -9.49 5.18
CA PRO A 45 -12.24 -10.93 5.47
C PRO A 45 -11.20 -11.72 4.68
N HIS A 46 -10.96 -11.39 3.43
CA HIS A 46 -9.94 -12.06 2.62
C HIS A 46 -8.50 -11.80 3.14
N TYR A 47 -8.25 -10.67 3.81
CA TYR A 47 -6.96 -10.42 4.46
C TYR A 47 -6.73 -11.34 5.67
N ASP A 48 -7.79 -11.77 6.37
CA ASP A 48 -7.69 -12.79 7.42
C ASP A 48 -7.27 -14.14 6.82
N VAL A 49 -7.85 -14.53 5.68
CA VAL A 49 -7.45 -15.73 4.95
C VAL A 49 -5.98 -15.64 4.51
N LEU A 50 -5.56 -14.50 3.96
CA LEU A 50 -4.19 -14.27 3.54
C LEU A 50 -3.21 -14.41 4.72
N ARG A 51 -3.52 -13.86 5.89
CA ARG A 51 -2.70 -14.02 7.10
C ARG A 51 -2.58 -15.47 7.54
N GLN A 52 -3.69 -16.22 7.55
CA GLN A 52 -3.68 -17.65 7.89
C GLN A 52 -2.80 -18.46 6.93
N LEU A 53 -2.85 -18.17 5.62
CA LEU A 53 -2.01 -18.83 4.62
C LEU A 53 -0.52 -18.51 4.80
N LEU A 54 -0.19 -17.31 5.24
CA LEU A 54 1.18 -16.93 5.61
C LEU A 54 1.63 -17.68 6.86
N GLU A 55 0.84 -17.62 7.93
CA GLU A 55 1.15 -18.24 9.23
C GLU A 55 1.29 -19.77 9.13
N SER A 56 0.49 -20.40 8.28
CA SER A 56 0.58 -21.86 8.01
C SER A 56 1.73 -22.27 7.11
N ASN A 57 2.54 -21.32 6.61
CA ASN A 57 3.62 -21.55 5.66
C ASN A 57 3.19 -22.31 4.38
N THR A 58 1.95 -22.09 3.97
CA THR A 58 1.36 -22.73 2.76
C THR A 58 2.12 -22.35 1.51
N LEU A 59 2.63 -21.13 1.40
CA LEU A 59 3.40 -20.64 0.25
C LEU A 59 4.85 -21.16 0.24
N GLY A 60 5.36 -21.60 1.39
CA GLY A 60 6.79 -21.87 1.55
C GLY A 60 7.62 -20.60 1.55
N ASN A 61 8.79 -20.62 0.93
CA ASN A 61 9.61 -19.43 0.76
C ASN A 61 9.02 -18.56 -0.33
N ILE A 62 8.61 -17.35 0.02
CA ILE A 62 8.08 -16.38 -0.95
C ILE A 62 9.23 -15.79 -1.74
N ASP A 63 9.15 -15.84 -3.07
CA ASP A 63 10.18 -15.37 -3.99
C ASP A 63 9.74 -14.14 -4.78
N ILE A 64 8.47 -14.10 -5.20
CA ILE A 64 7.95 -13.01 -6.03
C ILE A 64 6.58 -12.53 -5.55
N LEU A 65 6.40 -11.21 -5.59
CA LEU A 65 5.12 -10.55 -5.42
C LEU A 65 4.91 -9.58 -6.59
N THR A 66 3.72 -9.58 -7.15
CA THR A 66 3.30 -8.57 -8.13
C THR A 66 2.00 -7.94 -7.65
N ALA A 67 1.89 -6.63 -7.78
CA ALA A 67 0.63 -5.94 -7.51
C ALA A 67 0.50 -4.74 -8.46
N HIS A 68 -0.67 -4.56 -9.04
CA HIS A 68 -0.94 -3.41 -9.87
C HIS A 68 -2.29 -2.81 -9.54
N MET A 69 -2.34 -1.50 -9.60
CA MET A 69 -3.53 -0.69 -9.41
C MET A 69 -3.51 0.45 -10.42
N ALA A 70 -4.38 0.38 -11.40
CA ALA A 70 -4.43 1.39 -12.44
C ALA A 70 -5.90 1.77 -12.71
N GLN A 71 -6.20 3.05 -12.55
CA GLN A 71 -7.53 3.63 -12.72
C GLN A 71 -7.38 4.92 -13.52
N ALA A 72 -8.14 5.06 -14.58
CA ALA A 72 -8.14 6.27 -15.39
C ALA A 72 -8.79 7.42 -14.62
N ASN A 73 -7.99 8.19 -13.89
CA ASN A 73 -8.42 9.22 -12.93
C ASN A 73 -7.92 10.63 -13.32
N LEU A 74 -7.65 10.87 -14.61
CA LEU A 74 -7.11 12.14 -15.08
C LEU A 74 -8.05 13.33 -14.83
N GLU A 75 -9.37 13.10 -14.75
CA GLU A 75 -10.39 14.11 -14.46
C GLU A 75 -10.64 14.37 -12.96
N ILE A 76 -9.94 13.73 -12.04
CA ILE A 76 -10.15 13.97 -10.60
C ILE A 76 -9.24 15.11 -10.11
N PRO A 77 -9.73 16.36 -9.97
CA PRO A 77 -8.87 17.52 -9.76
C PRO A 77 -8.02 17.46 -8.49
N ARG A 78 -8.51 16.79 -7.43
CA ARG A 78 -7.78 16.69 -6.16
C ARG A 78 -6.46 15.94 -6.28
N LEU A 79 -6.40 14.92 -7.17
CA LEU A 79 -5.20 14.10 -7.38
C LEU A 79 -4.07 14.86 -8.07
N TRP A 80 -4.41 15.95 -8.77
CA TRP A 80 -3.47 16.74 -9.55
C TRP A 80 -3.09 18.07 -8.88
N LYS A 81 -3.39 18.19 -7.58
CA LYS A 81 -3.04 19.35 -6.79
C LYS A 81 -1.92 19.03 -5.80
N LYS A 82 -0.75 19.63 -5.99
CA LYS A 82 0.41 19.43 -5.10
C LYS A 82 0.06 19.65 -3.63
N GLY A 83 0.54 18.76 -2.76
CA GLY A 83 0.32 18.82 -1.32
C GLY A 83 -1.05 18.32 -0.85
N HIS A 84 -1.85 17.72 -1.72
CA HIS A 84 -3.17 17.17 -1.37
C HIS A 84 -3.27 15.64 -1.49
N GLY A 85 -2.15 14.96 -1.69
CA GLY A 85 -2.10 13.53 -1.98
C GLY A 85 -2.32 13.26 -3.47
N ASP A 86 -1.26 12.95 -4.17
CA ASP A 86 -1.23 12.61 -5.59
C ASP A 86 -1.72 11.16 -5.84
N PRO A 87 -1.80 10.71 -7.09
CA PRO A 87 -2.25 9.35 -7.39
C PRO A 87 -1.41 8.26 -6.72
N PHE A 88 -0.11 8.50 -6.51
CA PHE A 88 0.76 7.54 -5.82
C PHE A 88 0.37 7.39 -4.35
N PHE A 89 0.13 8.50 -3.62
CA PHE A 89 -0.34 8.45 -2.23
C PHE A 89 -1.75 7.90 -2.10
N ASP A 90 -2.65 8.20 -3.05
CA ASP A 90 -4.04 7.75 -2.98
C ASP A 90 -4.19 6.26 -3.29
N MET A 91 -3.51 5.77 -4.33
CA MET A 91 -3.62 4.41 -4.83
C MET A 91 -2.46 3.49 -4.41
N GLY A 92 -1.24 4.02 -4.38
CA GLY A 92 -0.01 3.25 -4.14
C GLY A 92 0.10 2.65 -2.76
N ILE A 93 -0.58 3.23 -1.78
CA ILE A 93 -0.61 2.70 -0.42
C ILE A 93 -1.16 1.26 -0.36
N TYR A 94 -2.09 0.90 -1.26
CA TYR A 94 -2.69 -0.45 -1.28
C TYR A 94 -1.69 -1.53 -1.69
N PRO A 95 -1.03 -1.47 -2.86
CA PRO A 95 -0.05 -2.48 -3.24
C PRO A 95 1.22 -2.46 -2.37
N VAL A 96 1.62 -1.29 -1.85
CA VAL A 96 2.74 -1.19 -0.89
C VAL A 96 2.38 -1.89 0.41
N SER A 97 1.19 -1.64 0.97
CA SER A 97 0.70 -2.32 2.17
C SER A 97 0.55 -3.83 1.97
N PHE A 98 0.13 -4.25 0.78
CA PHE A 98 0.06 -5.67 0.42
C PHE A 98 1.46 -6.29 0.41
N ALA A 99 2.44 -5.67 -0.24
CA ALA A 99 3.82 -6.14 -0.26
C ALA A 99 4.42 -6.22 1.16
N GLN A 100 4.17 -5.21 2.00
CA GLN A 100 4.61 -5.20 3.39
C GLN A 100 3.98 -6.33 4.22
N THR A 101 2.73 -6.69 3.95
CA THR A 101 2.04 -7.80 4.64
C THR A 101 2.73 -9.13 4.41
N PHE A 102 3.20 -9.39 3.18
CA PHE A 102 3.80 -10.67 2.80
C PHE A 102 5.32 -10.72 2.98
N LEU A 103 6.01 -9.61 2.75
CA LEU A 103 7.48 -9.59 2.65
C LEU A 103 8.15 -8.68 3.69
N GLY A 104 7.36 -7.93 4.48
CA GLY A 104 7.91 -6.99 5.47
C GLY A 104 8.51 -5.74 4.83
N ASN A 105 9.57 -5.22 5.45
CA ASN A 105 10.23 -4.00 4.97
C ASN A 105 11.28 -4.34 3.91
N PRO A 106 11.29 -3.63 2.77
CA PRO A 106 12.30 -3.82 1.74
C PRO A 106 13.68 -3.30 2.18
N THR A 107 14.74 -3.91 1.66
CA THR A 107 16.13 -3.47 1.84
C THR A 107 16.62 -2.61 0.67
N SER A 108 15.92 -2.65 -0.46
CA SER A 108 16.21 -1.80 -1.62
C SER A 108 14.95 -1.41 -2.36
N ILE A 109 14.94 -0.21 -2.93
CA ILE A 109 13.83 0.35 -3.69
C ILE A 109 14.38 0.95 -4.98
N THR A 110 13.80 0.56 -6.11
CA THR A 110 14.05 1.20 -7.41
C THR A 110 12.70 1.61 -7.99
N ALA A 111 12.58 2.82 -8.49
CA ALA A 111 11.34 3.33 -9.05
C ALA A 111 11.60 4.14 -10.32
N GLN A 112 10.63 4.11 -11.23
CA GLN A 112 10.55 4.96 -12.40
C GLN A 112 9.14 5.55 -12.48
N ALA A 113 9.03 6.78 -12.94
CA ALA A 113 7.75 7.48 -13.04
C ALA A 113 7.60 8.21 -14.38
N ILE A 114 6.37 8.27 -14.86
CA ILE A 114 5.93 9.21 -15.90
C ILE A 114 5.27 10.37 -15.14
N MET A 115 5.76 11.58 -15.42
CA MET A 115 5.31 12.78 -14.71
C MET A 115 4.29 13.57 -15.52
N HIS A 116 3.24 14.03 -14.87
CA HIS A 116 2.34 15.05 -15.39
C HIS A 116 3.05 16.41 -15.53
N GLY A 117 2.54 17.29 -16.37
CA GLY A 117 3.14 18.62 -16.61
C GLY A 117 3.26 19.51 -15.37
N ASN A 118 2.50 19.22 -14.30
CA ASN A 118 2.59 19.91 -13.00
C ASN A 118 3.58 19.24 -12.01
N GLY A 119 4.27 18.17 -12.41
CA GLY A 119 5.26 17.45 -11.61
C GLY A 119 4.66 16.47 -10.59
N ILE A 120 3.44 16.00 -10.83
CA ILE A 120 2.80 14.89 -10.11
C ILE A 120 2.97 13.61 -10.95
N GLU A 121 3.12 12.47 -10.31
CA GLU A 121 3.30 11.18 -10.96
C GLU A 121 1.97 10.70 -11.59
N GLU A 122 1.97 10.46 -12.90
CA GLU A 122 0.84 9.84 -13.62
C GLU A 122 0.90 8.32 -13.61
N GLU A 123 2.11 7.80 -13.64
CA GLU A 123 2.39 6.38 -13.65
C GLU A 123 3.68 6.10 -12.89
N VAL A 124 3.70 5.05 -12.08
CA VAL A 124 4.88 4.66 -11.32
C VAL A 124 5.06 3.15 -11.39
N SER A 125 6.28 2.71 -11.69
CA SER A 125 6.71 1.33 -11.50
C SER A 125 7.73 1.27 -10.36
N VAL A 126 7.54 0.33 -9.43
CA VAL A 126 8.42 0.15 -8.27
C VAL A 126 8.88 -1.29 -8.19
N GLN A 127 10.17 -1.48 -8.00
CA GLN A 127 10.75 -2.76 -7.60
C GLN A 127 11.27 -2.65 -6.17
N LEU A 128 10.82 -3.55 -5.32
CA LEU A 128 11.27 -3.70 -3.94
C LEU A 128 12.12 -4.96 -3.82
N GLY A 129 13.28 -4.86 -3.20
CA GLY A 129 14.15 -5.99 -2.90
C GLY A 129 14.19 -6.26 -1.39
N TYR A 130 14.30 -7.53 -1.02
CA TYR A 130 14.25 -7.99 0.37
C TYR A 130 15.49 -8.81 0.72
N GLU A 131 15.82 -8.89 2.01
CA GLU A 131 16.99 -9.64 2.49
C GLU A 131 16.91 -11.13 2.15
N SER A 132 15.70 -11.69 2.11
CA SER A 132 15.43 -13.07 1.69
C SER A 132 15.79 -13.38 0.23
N GLY A 133 16.05 -12.35 -0.59
CA GLY A 133 16.21 -12.46 -2.04
C GLY A 133 14.90 -12.21 -2.81
N ALA A 134 13.75 -12.24 -2.15
CA ALA A 134 12.46 -11.98 -2.76
C ALA A 134 12.39 -10.61 -3.46
N ARG A 135 11.49 -10.49 -4.42
CA ARG A 135 11.22 -9.24 -5.14
C ARG A 135 9.73 -8.95 -5.18
N ALA A 136 9.37 -7.67 -4.99
CA ALA A 136 8.03 -7.19 -5.30
C ALA A 136 8.08 -6.20 -6.47
N TYR A 137 7.10 -6.32 -7.36
CA TYR A 137 6.92 -5.46 -8.53
C TYR A 137 5.56 -4.81 -8.43
N ILE A 138 5.55 -3.49 -8.34
CA ILE A 138 4.34 -2.69 -8.18
C ILE A 138 4.21 -1.77 -9.39
N VAL A 139 3.03 -1.73 -9.99
CA VAL A 139 2.70 -0.80 -11.08
C VAL A 139 1.45 -0.02 -10.71
N LEU A 140 1.54 1.29 -10.85
CA LEU A 140 0.46 2.23 -10.63
C LEU A 140 0.27 3.09 -11.86
N SER A 141 -0.96 3.33 -12.27
CA SER A 141 -1.26 4.28 -13.33
C SER A 141 -2.57 5.01 -13.07
N ALA A 142 -2.54 6.34 -13.21
CA ALA A 142 -3.74 7.17 -13.28
C ALA A 142 -4.17 7.45 -14.73
N ARG A 143 -3.39 6.99 -15.71
CA ARG A 143 -3.59 7.23 -17.15
C ARG A 143 -4.47 6.20 -17.84
N ALA A 144 -4.41 4.96 -17.34
CA ALA A 144 -5.09 3.82 -17.93
C ALA A 144 -5.74 2.98 -16.84
N ALA A 145 -6.72 2.17 -17.19
CA ALA A 145 -7.36 1.22 -16.28
C ALA A 145 -6.95 -0.22 -16.62
N VAL A 146 -6.54 -0.96 -15.61
CA VAL A 146 -6.40 -2.42 -15.67
C VAL A 146 -6.97 -3.02 -14.38
N PRO A 147 -7.39 -4.30 -14.38
CA PRO A 147 -7.88 -4.93 -13.16
C PRO A 147 -6.85 -4.84 -12.02
N GLY A 148 -7.29 -4.46 -10.81
CA GLY A 148 -6.43 -4.37 -9.64
C GLY A 148 -6.12 -5.76 -9.08
N ILE A 149 -5.03 -6.38 -9.50
CA ILE A 149 -4.66 -7.75 -9.12
C ILE A 149 -3.37 -7.72 -8.30
N ALA A 150 -3.34 -8.56 -7.25
CA ALA A 150 -2.12 -8.85 -6.50
C ALA A 150 -1.85 -10.35 -6.48
N SER A 151 -0.61 -10.74 -6.66
CA SER A 151 -0.18 -12.15 -6.67
C SER A 151 1.08 -12.35 -5.86
N VAL A 152 1.14 -13.46 -5.15
CA VAL A 152 2.31 -13.88 -4.38
C VAL A 152 2.68 -15.29 -4.77
N GLY A 153 3.92 -15.51 -5.17
CA GLY A 153 4.48 -16.81 -5.52
C GLY A 153 5.54 -17.23 -4.53
N GLY A 154 5.40 -18.44 -4.03
CA GLY A 154 6.41 -19.13 -3.25
C GLY A 154 6.78 -20.47 -3.88
N ASP A 155 7.73 -21.15 -3.27
CA ASP A 155 8.25 -22.44 -3.79
C ASP A 155 7.26 -23.61 -3.65
N LYS A 156 6.21 -23.48 -2.81
CA LYS A 156 5.17 -24.51 -2.61
C LYS A 156 3.84 -24.17 -3.25
N ALA A 157 3.47 -22.90 -3.29
CA ALA A 157 2.17 -22.47 -3.80
C ALA A 157 2.19 -21.02 -4.28
N LYS A 158 1.12 -20.62 -4.92
CA LYS A 158 0.85 -19.22 -5.30
C LYS A 158 -0.53 -18.79 -4.85
N ILE A 159 -0.69 -17.50 -4.58
CA ILE A 159 -1.97 -16.85 -4.33
C ILE A 159 -2.16 -15.75 -5.37
N THR A 160 -3.38 -15.60 -5.85
CA THR A 160 -3.80 -14.44 -6.63
C THR A 160 -5.07 -13.87 -6.02
N VAL A 161 -5.07 -12.58 -5.76
CA VAL A 161 -6.21 -11.81 -5.26
C VAL A 161 -6.64 -10.83 -6.34
N GLY A 162 -7.88 -10.91 -6.76
CA GLY A 162 -8.45 -10.03 -7.78
C GLY A 162 -9.79 -10.47 -8.32
N PRO A 163 -10.43 -9.69 -9.18
CA PRO A 163 -10.10 -8.29 -9.45
C PRO A 163 -10.43 -7.39 -8.26
N GLU A 164 -9.70 -6.29 -8.19
CA GLU A 164 -9.76 -5.26 -7.14
C GLU A 164 -9.37 -5.82 -5.76
N PHE A 165 -8.12 -6.30 -5.64
CA PHE A 165 -7.57 -6.94 -4.42
C PHE A 165 -7.71 -6.09 -3.15
N PHE A 166 -7.96 -4.80 -3.29
CA PHE A 166 -8.04 -3.82 -2.21
C PHE A 166 -9.46 -3.52 -1.73
N ILE A 167 -10.51 -4.06 -2.37
CA ILE A 167 -11.92 -3.89 -1.96
C ILE A 167 -12.54 -5.22 -1.51
N PRO A 168 -13.70 -5.20 -0.82
CA PRO A 168 -14.42 -6.41 -0.45
C PRO A 168 -14.76 -7.28 -1.68
N ALA A 169 -14.58 -8.59 -1.54
CA ALA A 169 -15.13 -9.53 -2.51
C ALA A 169 -16.66 -9.43 -2.51
N THR A 170 -17.26 -9.22 -3.66
CA THR A 170 -18.71 -9.20 -3.86
C THR A 170 -19.24 -10.59 -4.15
#